data_228540ee62ae9bcd578bd5c8f5ca5d9b
#
_entry.id   228540ee62ae9bcd578bd5c8f5ca5d9b
#
_cell.length_a   1.000
_cell.length_b   1.000
_cell.length_c   1.000
_cell.angle_alpha   90.00
_cell.angle_beta   90.00
_cell.angle_gamma   90.00
#
_symmetry.space_group_name_H-M   'P 1'
#
loop_
_entity.id
_entity.type
_entity.pdbx_description
1 polymer ?
#
loop_
_entity_poly.entity_id
_entity_poly.type
_entity_poly.pdbx_seq_one_letter_code
_entity_poly.pdbx_strand_id
1 'polypeptide(L)'
;MIFSALLAVAVIPAGHSFLCTPTRVWDGDGPVWCTEGPRIRLSGIAAKELDGTCSDGHPCPDTDAISARDALVRLIGTPIGQTREGHILVRGPSMVCQSGGSVGGNRTAAFCV
;
A
#
# COMPACT_ATOMS: atom_id res chain seq x y z
N MET A 1 19.18 -24.52 -11.57
CA MET A 1 17.90 -24.27 -12.22
C MET A 1 17.40 -22.91 -11.79
N ILE A 2 17.20 -22.06 -12.76
CA ILE A 2 16.77 -20.70 -12.47
C ILE A 2 15.27 -20.67 -12.63
N PHE A 3 14.60 -20.47 -11.52
CA PHE A 3 13.24 -20.03 -11.60
C PHE A 3 13.28 -18.56 -11.96
N SER A 4 12.96 -18.26 -13.20
CA SER A 4 12.50 -16.91 -13.42
C SER A 4 11.33 -16.74 -12.46
N ALA A 5 11.61 -16.08 -11.38
CA ALA A 5 10.57 -15.66 -10.49
C ALA A 5 9.67 -14.73 -11.30
N LEU A 6 8.70 -15.32 -11.93
CA LEU A 6 7.50 -14.60 -12.22
C LEU A 6 6.99 -14.17 -10.85
N LEU A 7 7.34 -12.96 -10.50
CA LEU A 7 6.79 -12.33 -9.31
C LEU A 7 5.35 -12.01 -9.61
N ALA A 8 4.52 -13.06 -9.58
CA ALA A 8 3.11 -12.85 -9.40
C ALA A 8 2.96 -12.09 -8.09
N VAL A 9 2.28 -10.95 -8.12
CA VAL A 9 1.98 -10.20 -6.92
C VAL A 9 1.20 -11.12 -6.00
N ALA A 10 1.80 -11.44 -4.85
CA ALA A 10 1.20 -12.36 -3.91
C ALA A 10 0.05 -11.69 -3.17
N VAL A 11 -1.14 -12.29 -3.26
CA VAL A 11 -2.26 -11.93 -2.40
C VAL A 11 -2.21 -12.87 -1.21
N ILE A 12 -2.09 -12.32 -0.02
CA ILE A 12 -1.99 -13.11 1.21
C ILE A 12 -3.40 -13.50 1.65
N PRO A 13 -3.66 -14.79 1.93
CA PRO A 13 -4.97 -15.23 2.40
C PRO A 13 -5.37 -14.55 3.71
N ALA A 14 -6.67 -14.29 3.88
CA ALA A 14 -7.21 -13.69 5.09
C ALA A 14 -6.78 -14.45 6.34
N GLY A 15 -6.46 -13.75 7.41
CA GLY A 15 -6.05 -14.31 8.68
C GLY A 15 -4.57 -14.63 8.80
N HIS A 16 -3.80 -14.55 7.73
CA HIS A 16 -2.36 -14.80 7.77
C HIS A 16 -1.61 -13.53 8.12
N SER A 17 -0.57 -13.67 8.94
CA SER A 17 0.40 -12.60 9.21
C SER A 17 1.50 -12.63 8.16
N PHE A 18 2.04 -11.45 7.83
CA PHE A 18 3.15 -11.34 6.90
C PHE A 18 3.94 -10.07 7.16
N LEU A 19 5.16 -10.01 6.63
CA LEU A 19 5.99 -8.82 6.71
C LEU A 19 5.81 -7.99 5.46
N CYS A 20 5.77 -6.67 5.64
CA CYS A 20 5.82 -5.70 4.55
C CYS A 20 6.89 -4.65 4.84
N THR A 21 7.94 -4.68 4.06
CA THR A 21 8.95 -3.62 4.06
C THR A 21 8.57 -2.67 2.93
N PRO A 22 8.11 -1.45 3.24
CA PRO A 22 7.57 -0.55 2.23
C PRO A 22 8.65 -0.10 1.25
N THR A 23 8.29 -0.05 -0.04
CA THR A 23 9.19 0.44 -1.10
C THR A 23 8.59 1.61 -1.85
N ARG A 24 7.27 1.66 -2.03
CA ARG A 24 6.60 2.78 -2.68
C ARG A 24 5.13 2.86 -2.28
N VAL A 25 4.58 4.06 -2.40
CA VAL A 25 3.20 4.38 -2.03
C VAL A 25 2.53 5.11 -3.18
N TRP A 26 1.29 4.73 -3.50
CA TRP A 26 0.49 5.40 -4.52
C TRP A 26 -0.37 6.52 -3.93
N ASP A 27 -1.23 6.23 -2.97
CA ASP A 27 -2.10 7.22 -2.32
C ASP A 27 -2.23 6.98 -0.80
N GLY A 28 -3.11 7.73 -0.14
CA GLY A 28 -3.17 7.77 1.32
C GLY A 28 -3.66 6.50 2.02
N ASP A 29 -4.25 5.55 1.31
CA ASP A 29 -4.60 4.23 1.85
C ASP A 29 -3.86 3.09 1.13
N GLY A 30 -3.00 3.42 0.20
CA GLY A 30 -2.20 2.49 -0.59
C GLY A 30 -2.56 2.54 -2.08
N PRO A 31 -2.17 1.54 -2.89
CA PRO A 31 -1.37 0.44 -2.38
C PRO A 31 0.01 0.86 -1.91
N VAL A 32 0.46 0.22 -0.85
CA VAL A 32 1.85 0.21 -0.43
C VAL A 32 2.49 -1.04 -1.01
N TRP A 33 3.59 -0.88 -1.70
CA TRP A 33 4.32 -2.00 -2.29
C TRP A 33 5.35 -2.49 -1.29
N CYS A 34 5.38 -3.79 -1.08
CA CYS A 34 6.27 -4.43 -0.12
C CYS A 34 7.42 -5.12 -0.86
N THR A 35 8.64 -5.05 -0.32
CA THR A 35 9.79 -5.79 -0.85
C THR A 35 9.46 -7.28 -0.95
N GLU A 36 8.68 -7.80 -0.02
CA GLU A 36 8.31 -9.22 0.05
C GLU A 36 7.34 -9.66 -1.05
N GLY A 37 6.79 -8.74 -1.83
CA GLY A 37 5.94 -9.00 -2.98
C GLY A 37 4.51 -8.49 -2.89
N PRO A 38 3.82 -8.54 -1.75
CA PRO A 38 2.44 -8.05 -1.66
C PRO A 38 2.32 -6.57 -1.96
N ARG A 39 1.17 -6.20 -2.52
CA ARG A 39 0.70 -4.82 -2.59
C ARG A 39 -0.46 -4.71 -1.62
N ILE A 40 -0.37 -3.81 -0.66
CA ILE A 40 -1.35 -3.75 0.41
C ILE A 40 -2.18 -2.48 0.34
N ARG A 41 -3.48 -2.65 0.61
CA ARG A 41 -4.37 -1.57 0.92
C ARG A 41 -4.59 -1.57 2.43
N LEU A 42 -4.24 -0.47 3.07
CA LEU A 42 -4.34 -0.38 4.52
C LEU A 42 -5.80 -0.37 4.95
N SER A 43 -6.16 -1.30 5.81
CA SER A 43 -7.51 -1.41 6.35
C SER A 43 -7.74 -0.39 7.45
N GLY A 44 -9.00 0.04 7.59
CA GLY A 44 -9.39 0.98 8.65
C GLY A 44 -9.13 2.44 8.32
N ILE A 45 -8.56 2.74 7.16
CA ILE A 45 -8.38 4.12 6.68
C ILE A 45 -8.94 4.27 5.28
N ALA A 46 -9.22 5.51 4.91
CA ALA A 46 -9.65 5.88 3.58
C ALA A 46 -8.99 7.17 3.15
N ALA A 47 -8.77 7.32 1.86
CA ALA A 47 -8.23 8.55 1.28
C ALA A 47 -8.87 8.80 -0.08
N LYS A 48 -8.84 10.06 -0.52
CA LYS A 48 -9.24 10.39 -1.89
C LYS A 48 -8.24 9.78 -2.87
N GLU A 49 -8.75 9.38 -4.02
CA GLU A 49 -7.90 9.04 -5.15
C GLU A 49 -7.09 10.26 -5.59
N LEU A 50 -5.98 10.05 -6.28
CA LEU A 50 -5.11 11.17 -6.65
C LEU A 50 -5.78 12.18 -7.57
N ASP A 51 -6.85 11.82 -8.25
CA ASP A 51 -7.67 12.75 -9.05
C ASP A 51 -8.68 13.54 -8.21
N GLY A 52 -8.72 13.35 -6.90
CA GLY A 52 -9.64 14.02 -5.98
C GLY A 52 -10.97 13.34 -5.77
N THR A 53 -11.22 12.23 -6.47
CA THR A 53 -12.46 11.46 -6.30
C THR A 53 -12.34 10.45 -5.16
N CYS A 54 -13.46 9.83 -4.81
CA CYS A 54 -13.52 8.78 -3.81
C CYS A 54 -14.04 7.50 -4.44
N SER A 55 -13.52 6.35 -3.97
CA SER A 55 -14.01 5.06 -4.42
C SER A 55 -15.44 4.84 -3.97
N ASP A 56 -16.27 4.23 -4.83
CA ASP A 56 -17.65 3.89 -4.52
C ASP A 56 -17.73 3.03 -3.26
N GLY A 57 -18.67 3.37 -2.39
CA GLY A 57 -18.90 2.63 -1.15
C GLY A 57 -17.86 2.86 -0.06
N HIS A 58 -16.88 3.75 -0.27
CA HIS A 58 -15.88 4.12 0.72
C HIS A 58 -16.14 5.51 1.28
N PRO A 59 -15.76 5.78 2.54
CA PRO A 59 -15.83 7.14 3.07
C PRO A 59 -15.01 8.12 2.21
N CYS A 60 -15.53 9.34 2.09
CA CYS A 60 -14.85 10.39 1.33
C CYS A 60 -14.33 11.45 2.30
N PRO A 61 -13.04 11.37 2.72
CA PRO A 61 -12.49 12.32 3.68
C PRO A 61 -12.27 13.69 3.06
N ASP A 62 -12.21 14.72 3.90
CA ASP A 62 -11.97 16.11 3.47
C ASP A 62 -10.51 16.36 3.10
N THR A 63 -9.58 15.60 3.67
CA THR A 63 -8.15 15.76 3.40
C THR A 63 -7.86 15.49 1.92
N ASP A 64 -7.13 16.38 1.25
CA ASP A 64 -6.77 16.18 -0.14
C ASP A 64 -5.85 14.95 -0.32
N ALA A 65 -5.86 14.39 -1.52
CA ALA A 65 -5.20 13.13 -1.82
C ALA A 65 -3.67 13.20 -1.64
N ILE A 66 -3.05 14.30 -2.04
CA ILE A 66 -1.59 14.47 -1.93
C ILE A 66 -1.16 14.55 -0.46
N SER A 67 -1.87 15.33 0.34
CA SER A 67 -1.58 15.45 1.77
C SER A 67 -1.76 14.11 2.48
N ALA A 68 -2.80 13.35 2.14
CA ALA A 68 -3.05 12.02 2.69
C ALA A 68 -1.93 11.05 2.32
N ARG A 69 -1.49 11.06 1.06
CA ARG A 69 -0.38 10.24 0.59
C ARG A 69 0.91 10.57 1.35
N ASP A 70 1.22 11.86 1.47
CA ASP A 70 2.45 12.31 2.12
C ASP A 70 2.44 11.98 3.61
N ALA A 71 1.27 12.05 4.26
CA ALA A 71 1.13 11.64 5.66
C ALA A 71 1.40 10.15 5.83
N LEU A 72 0.88 9.30 4.94
CA LEU A 72 1.14 7.86 4.98
C LEU A 72 2.63 7.58 4.79
N VAL A 73 3.27 8.22 3.82
CA VAL A 73 4.72 8.04 3.57
C VAL A 73 5.52 8.32 4.84
N ARG A 74 5.23 9.44 5.52
CA ARG A 74 5.95 9.80 6.76
C ARG A 74 5.67 8.83 7.89
N LEU A 75 4.48 8.25 7.92
CA LEU A 75 4.11 7.30 8.96
C LEU A 75 4.90 5.99 8.83
N ILE A 76 5.15 5.54 7.60
CA ILE A 76 5.76 4.24 7.36
C ILE A 76 7.25 4.31 7.01
N GLY A 77 7.78 5.51 6.76
CA GLY A 77 9.19 5.65 6.41
C GLY A 77 9.58 7.06 6.03
N THR A 78 10.62 7.14 5.22
CA THR A 78 11.18 8.39 4.71
C THR A 78 11.06 8.40 3.19
N PRO A 79 10.52 9.47 2.58
CA PRO A 79 10.47 9.57 1.12
C PRO A 79 11.89 9.73 0.57
N ILE A 80 12.20 8.98 -0.49
CA ILE A 80 13.54 8.98 -1.11
C ILE A 80 13.50 9.27 -2.60
N GLY A 81 12.34 9.53 -3.17
CA GLY A 81 12.21 9.84 -4.58
C GLY A 81 10.78 9.63 -5.07
N GLN A 82 10.60 9.77 -6.36
CA GLN A 82 9.30 9.61 -7.01
C GLN A 82 9.51 8.92 -8.35
N THR A 83 8.63 7.97 -8.69
CA THR A 83 8.65 7.33 -10.00
C THR A 83 8.02 8.25 -11.05
N ARG A 84 8.26 7.92 -12.33
CA ARG A 84 7.64 8.65 -13.44
C ARG A 84 6.12 8.61 -13.38
N GLU A 85 5.55 7.51 -12.90
CA GLU A 85 4.10 7.32 -12.79
C GLU A 85 3.49 8.08 -11.61
N GLY A 86 4.31 8.53 -10.65
CA GLY A 86 3.86 9.29 -9.50
C GLY A 86 3.88 8.55 -8.17
N HIS A 87 4.38 7.31 -8.13
CA HIS A 87 4.59 6.62 -6.85
C HIS A 87 5.67 7.32 -6.05
N ILE A 88 5.46 7.44 -4.75
CA ILE A 88 6.50 7.94 -3.85
C ILE A 88 7.35 6.76 -3.40
N LEU A 89 8.63 6.81 -3.73
CA LEU A 89 9.60 5.85 -3.23
C LEU A 89 9.86 6.12 -1.76
N VAL A 90 9.89 5.07 -0.96
CA VAL A 90 10.01 5.19 0.49
C VAL A 90 11.01 4.18 1.02
N ARG A 91 11.71 4.56 2.07
CA ARG A 91 12.56 3.67 2.87
C ARG A 91 12.01 3.64 4.28
N GLY A 92 11.66 2.45 4.74
CA GLY A 92 11.14 2.28 6.09
C GLY A 92 11.40 0.89 6.64
N PRO A 93 11.18 0.69 7.94
CA PRO A 93 11.33 -0.63 8.57
C PRO A 93 10.25 -1.58 8.10
N SER A 94 10.52 -2.89 8.25
CA SER A 94 9.52 -3.92 8.03
C SER A 94 8.37 -3.75 9.01
N MET A 95 7.15 -3.80 8.47
CA MET A 95 5.93 -3.80 9.27
C MET A 95 5.43 -5.23 9.42
N VAL A 96 4.83 -5.52 10.56
CA VAL A 96 4.07 -6.76 10.75
C VAL A 96 2.63 -6.49 10.37
N CYS A 97 2.14 -7.22 9.37
CA CYS A 97 0.81 -7.02 8.83
C CYS A 97 -0.05 -8.26 9.04
N GLN A 98 -1.35 -8.05 9.20
CA GLN A 98 -2.33 -9.12 9.19
C GLN A 98 -3.26 -8.94 8.01
N SER A 99 -3.41 -9.99 7.21
CA SER A 99 -4.20 -9.96 6.00
C SER A 99 -5.70 -10.05 6.29
N GLY A 100 -6.47 -9.23 5.60
CA GLY A 100 -7.92 -9.35 5.48
C GLY A 100 -8.36 -10.00 4.17
N GLY A 101 -7.42 -10.48 3.37
CA GLY A 101 -7.71 -11.11 2.08
C GLY A 101 -7.65 -10.15 0.90
N SER A 102 -8.05 -10.64 -0.25
CA SER A 102 -8.02 -9.86 -1.49
C SER A 102 -9.03 -8.71 -1.47
N VAL A 103 -8.61 -7.56 -2.00
CA VAL A 103 -9.50 -6.41 -2.27
C VAL A 103 -9.51 -6.05 -3.75
N GLY A 104 -9.16 -7.00 -4.62
CA GLY A 104 -9.09 -6.82 -6.06
C GLY A 104 -7.77 -6.20 -6.51
N GLY A 105 -7.50 -6.25 -7.83
CA GLY A 105 -6.30 -5.65 -8.42
C GLY A 105 -4.99 -6.22 -7.87
N ASN A 106 -4.96 -7.48 -7.47
CA ASN A 106 -3.81 -8.12 -6.84
C ASN A 106 -3.35 -7.45 -5.55
N ARG A 107 -4.28 -6.80 -4.84
CA ARG A 107 -4.00 -6.14 -3.56
C ARG A 107 -4.53 -6.95 -2.40
N THR A 108 -3.81 -6.92 -1.30
CA THR A 108 -4.19 -7.52 -0.03
C THR A 108 -4.64 -6.43 0.93
N ALA A 109 -5.83 -6.56 1.51
CA ALA A 109 -6.21 -5.70 2.63
C ALA A 109 -5.37 -6.08 3.85
N ALA A 110 -4.87 -5.10 4.59
CA ALA A 110 -4.01 -5.41 5.73
C ALA A 110 -4.08 -4.35 6.83
N PHE A 111 -3.96 -4.82 8.06
CA PHE A 111 -3.61 -3.99 9.21
C PHE A 111 -2.12 -4.21 9.50
N CYS A 112 -1.36 -3.14 9.64
CA CYS A 112 0.09 -3.20 9.86
C CYS A 112 0.50 -2.38 11.09
N VAL A 113 1.52 -2.86 11.76
CA VAL A 113 2.13 -2.18 12.91
C VAL A 113 3.65 -2.15 12.81
#